data_ffacd7f03eeafd14eafa1db0affa8eca
#
_entry.id   ffacd7f03eeafd14eafa1db0affa8eca
#
_cell.length_a   1.000
_cell.length_b   1.000
_cell.length_c   1.000
_cell.angle_alpha   90.00
_cell.angle_beta   90.00
_cell.angle_gamma   90.00
#
_symmetry.space_group_name_H-M   'P 1'
#
loop_
_entity.id
_entity.type
_entity.pdbx_description
1 polymer ?
#
loop_
_entity_poly.entity_id
_entity_poly.type
_entity_poly.pdbx_seq_one_letter_code
_entity_poly.pdbx_strand_id
1 'polypeptide(L)'
;IIGSRFEADNHKSKEFELFTQDSCPTDDSIMTLAVAKALLASREDWSQLSQNAVKYMQEIGRQYPDCGYGGHFFYWIFSDDPQPYGSYGNGSAMRISPVGFVADSIEQAKALSQAVTEVSHNHPEG
;
A
#
# COMPACT_ATOMS: atom_id res chain seq x y z
N ILE A 1 0.07 -12.59 2.25
CA ILE A 1 0.85 -13.70 2.84
C ILE A 1 0.34 -15.04 2.33
N ILE A 2 -0.95 -15.39 2.55
CA ILE A 2 -1.51 -16.69 2.10
C ILE A 2 -1.36 -16.89 0.60
N GLY A 3 -1.61 -15.84 -0.19
CA GLY A 3 -1.54 -15.84 -1.64
C GLY A 3 -0.14 -15.68 -2.23
N SER A 4 0.88 -15.36 -1.44
CA SER A 4 2.21 -14.98 -1.94
C SER A 4 2.84 -16.01 -2.89
N ARG A 5 2.67 -17.28 -2.62
CA ARG A 5 3.19 -18.38 -3.46
C ARG A 5 2.41 -18.60 -4.77
N PHE A 6 1.26 -17.96 -4.94
CA PHE A 6 0.39 -18.09 -6.10
C PHE A 6 0.41 -16.86 -7.03
N GLU A 7 1.21 -15.86 -6.73
CA GLU A 7 1.27 -14.62 -7.53
C GLU A 7 1.79 -14.87 -8.95
N ALA A 8 2.78 -15.76 -9.08
CA ALA A 8 3.33 -16.15 -10.39
C ALA A 8 2.63 -17.38 -11.00
N ASP A 9 1.98 -18.22 -10.17
CA ASP A 9 1.30 -19.44 -10.59
C ASP A 9 -0.10 -19.50 -9.99
N ASN A 10 -1.07 -18.97 -10.74
CA ASN A 10 -2.43 -18.73 -10.27
C ASN A 10 -3.17 -20.02 -9.91
N HIS A 11 -3.32 -20.29 -8.62
CA HIS A 11 -4.05 -21.42 -8.09
C HIS A 11 -5.57 -21.22 -8.22
N LYS A 12 -6.29 -22.19 -8.81
CA LYS A 12 -7.73 -22.08 -9.09
C LYS A 12 -8.61 -23.02 -8.28
N SER A 13 -8.04 -23.73 -7.29
CA SER A 13 -8.78 -24.57 -6.35
C SER A 13 -9.02 -23.83 -5.04
N LYS A 14 -10.08 -24.23 -4.29
CA LYS A 14 -10.30 -23.83 -2.92
C LYS A 14 -9.57 -24.71 -1.91
N GLU A 15 -8.99 -25.84 -2.38
CA GLU A 15 -8.25 -26.79 -1.57
C GLU A 15 -6.77 -26.46 -1.66
N PHE A 16 -6.23 -25.85 -0.61
CA PHE A 16 -4.80 -25.54 -0.46
C PHE A 16 -4.45 -25.36 1.02
N GLU A 17 -3.21 -25.59 1.36
CA GLU A 17 -2.68 -25.30 2.68
C GLU A 17 -2.57 -23.79 2.87
N LEU A 18 -3.15 -23.24 3.96
CA LEU A 18 -3.21 -21.79 4.18
C LEU A 18 -1.82 -21.18 4.37
N PHE A 19 -0.99 -21.82 5.19
CA PHE A 19 0.36 -21.36 5.50
C PHE A 19 1.37 -22.47 5.25
N THR A 20 2.41 -22.15 4.51
CA THR A 20 3.56 -23.03 4.25
C THR A 20 4.85 -22.29 4.56
N GLN A 21 5.99 -22.98 4.51
CA GLN A 21 7.31 -22.35 4.68
C GLN A 21 7.61 -21.29 3.60
N ASP A 22 6.98 -21.42 2.42
CA ASP A 22 7.15 -20.46 1.30
C ASP A 22 6.21 -19.25 1.41
N SER A 23 5.30 -19.22 2.38
CA SER A 23 4.40 -18.08 2.59
C SER A 23 5.19 -16.89 3.17
N CYS A 24 5.18 -15.77 2.47
CA CYS A 24 5.92 -14.55 2.85
C CYS A 24 5.03 -13.30 2.74
N PRO A 25 5.37 -12.22 3.48
CA PRO A 25 4.79 -10.91 3.22
C PRO A 25 5.17 -10.42 1.81
N THR A 26 4.19 -9.83 1.12
CA THR A 26 4.38 -9.17 -0.17
C THR A 26 4.18 -7.66 -0.03
N ASP A 27 4.24 -6.93 -1.13
CA ASP A 27 4.00 -5.48 -1.19
C ASP A 27 2.65 -5.09 -0.57
N ASP A 28 1.59 -5.91 -0.71
CA ASP A 28 0.31 -5.72 -0.01
C ASP A 28 0.50 -5.51 1.49
N SER A 29 1.25 -6.41 2.14
CA SER A 29 1.48 -6.36 3.57
C SER A 29 2.39 -5.20 3.96
N ILE A 30 3.49 -5.02 3.22
CA ILE A 30 4.50 -3.99 3.48
C ILE A 30 3.89 -2.59 3.34
N MET A 31 3.14 -2.34 2.27
CA MET A 31 2.51 -1.04 2.05
C MET A 31 1.32 -0.79 2.98
N THR A 32 0.57 -1.81 3.37
CA THR A 32 -0.46 -1.70 4.41
C THR A 32 0.15 -1.23 5.74
N LEU A 33 1.28 -1.80 6.16
CA LEU A 33 1.99 -1.37 7.38
C LEU A 33 2.54 0.06 7.25
N ALA A 34 3.03 0.45 6.08
CA ALA A 34 3.49 1.80 5.82
C ALA A 34 2.36 2.83 5.94
N VAL A 35 1.19 2.54 5.37
CA VAL A 35 -0.01 3.39 5.49
C VAL A 35 -0.49 3.45 6.94
N ALA A 36 -0.53 2.33 7.66
CA ALA A 36 -0.87 2.32 9.08
C ALA A 36 0.05 3.23 9.90
N LYS A 37 1.37 3.18 9.64
CA LYS A 37 2.35 4.06 10.31
C LYS A 37 2.14 5.53 9.95
N ALA A 38 1.80 5.84 8.70
CA ALA A 38 1.49 7.20 8.26
C ALA A 38 0.25 7.76 8.99
N LEU A 39 -0.81 6.96 9.08
CA LEU A 39 -2.04 7.33 9.80
C LEU A 39 -1.77 7.58 11.28
N LEU A 40 -1.02 6.70 11.95
CA LEU A 40 -0.63 6.89 13.36
C LEU A 40 0.18 8.17 13.56
N ALA A 41 1.09 8.49 12.64
CA ALA A 41 1.90 9.71 12.71
C ALA A 41 1.10 10.99 12.41
N SER A 42 -0.05 10.88 11.73
CA SER A 42 -0.87 12.00 11.30
C SER A 42 -2.15 12.18 12.14
N ARG A 43 -2.39 11.36 13.16
CA ARG A 43 -3.66 11.36 13.91
C ARG A 43 -4.00 12.69 14.58
N GLU A 44 -3.00 13.50 14.92
CA GLU A 44 -3.17 14.83 15.52
C GLU A 44 -3.41 15.92 14.45
N ASP A 45 -2.97 15.66 13.20
CA ASP A 45 -3.10 16.60 12.08
C ASP A 45 -3.12 15.85 10.74
N TRP A 46 -4.31 15.58 10.23
CA TRP A 46 -4.51 14.90 8.94
C TRP A 46 -3.95 15.65 7.73
N SER A 47 -3.64 16.96 7.84
CA SER A 47 -3.03 17.72 6.75
C SER A 47 -1.63 17.19 6.38
N GLN A 48 -0.97 16.47 7.29
CA GLN A 48 0.34 15.88 7.09
C GLN A 48 0.29 14.47 6.48
N LEU A 49 -0.92 13.91 6.29
CA LEU A 49 -1.07 12.49 5.94
C LEU A 49 -0.40 12.11 4.62
N SER A 50 -0.55 12.92 3.58
CA SER A 50 0.07 12.65 2.27
C SER A 50 1.60 12.63 2.36
N GLN A 51 2.19 13.58 3.08
CA GLN A 51 3.65 13.63 3.30
C GLN A 51 4.14 12.44 4.12
N ASN A 52 3.42 12.10 5.18
CA ASN A 52 3.73 10.93 6.00
C ASN A 52 3.55 9.62 5.22
N ALA A 53 2.56 9.53 4.33
CA ALA A 53 2.37 8.37 3.46
C ALA A 53 3.58 8.18 2.54
N VAL A 54 4.02 9.22 1.84
CA VAL A 54 5.26 9.18 1.02
C VAL A 54 6.44 8.73 1.86
N LYS A 55 6.68 9.42 2.98
CA LYS A 55 7.80 9.13 3.87
C LYS A 55 7.84 7.66 4.30
N TYR A 56 6.74 7.15 4.85
CA TYR A 56 6.74 5.80 5.42
C TYR A 56 6.66 4.70 4.36
N MET A 57 6.02 4.94 3.22
CA MET A 57 6.09 4.00 2.10
C MET A 57 7.51 3.87 1.55
N GLN A 58 8.27 4.96 1.44
CA GLN A 58 9.67 4.91 1.06
C GLN A 58 10.56 4.30 2.16
N GLU A 59 10.41 4.75 3.42
CA GLU A 59 11.22 4.28 4.55
C GLU A 59 11.10 2.77 4.75
N ILE A 60 9.86 2.26 4.74
CA ILE A 60 9.61 0.83 4.94
C ILE A 60 9.85 0.07 3.63
N GLY A 61 9.38 0.58 2.50
CA GLY A 61 9.49 -0.10 1.22
C GLY A 61 10.92 -0.37 0.78
N ARG A 62 11.83 0.56 1.03
CA ARG A 62 13.27 0.40 0.73
C ARG A 62 13.95 -0.73 1.50
N GLN A 63 13.37 -1.17 2.62
CA GLN A 63 13.88 -2.30 3.39
C GLN A 63 13.47 -3.66 2.80
N TYR A 64 12.48 -3.67 1.91
CA TYR A 64 11.92 -4.89 1.30
C TYR A 64 11.85 -4.75 -0.22
N PRO A 65 12.99 -4.59 -0.92
CA PRO A 65 13.00 -4.31 -2.36
C PRO A 65 12.42 -5.44 -3.22
N ASP A 66 12.48 -6.67 -2.71
CA ASP A 66 12.10 -7.88 -3.45
C ASP A 66 10.71 -8.41 -3.07
N CYS A 67 9.84 -7.59 -2.45
CA CYS A 67 8.55 -8.04 -1.97
C CYS A 67 7.41 -8.03 -3.02
N GLY A 68 7.73 -7.72 -4.28
CA GLY A 68 6.77 -7.83 -5.39
C GLY A 68 6.22 -6.51 -5.92
N TYR A 69 6.88 -5.38 -5.69
CA TYR A 69 6.44 -4.09 -6.25
C TYR A 69 6.30 -4.11 -7.76
N GLY A 70 5.21 -3.51 -8.27
CA GLY A 70 5.12 -3.17 -9.68
C GLY A 70 6.24 -2.20 -10.10
N GLY A 71 6.73 -2.33 -11.36
CA GLY A 71 7.94 -1.62 -11.80
C GLY A 71 7.91 -0.10 -11.59
N HIS A 72 6.81 0.60 -11.92
CA HIS A 72 6.69 2.04 -11.69
C HIS A 72 6.70 2.40 -10.20
N PHE A 73 6.05 1.59 -9.36
CA PHE A 73 6.03 1.82 -7.92
C PHE A 73 7.39 1.54 -7.28
N PHE A 74 8.15 0.56 -7.79
CA PHE A 74 9.52 0.33 -7.38
C PHE A 74 10.38 1.59 -7.59
N TYR A 75 10.36 2.18 -8.80
CA TYR A 75 11.08 3.42 -9.06
C TYR A 75 10.60 4.58 -8.17
N TRP A 76 9.30 4.67 -7.92
CA TRP A 76 8.72 5.68 -7.03
C TRP A 76 9.26 5.56 -5.59
N ILE A 77 9.38 4.33 -5.06
CA ILE A 77 9.92 4.07 -3.70
C ILE A 77 11.38 4.54 -3.59
N PHE A 78 12.17 4.37 -4.63
CA PHE A 78 13.60 4.72 -4.62
C PHE A 78 13.91 6.12 -5.15
N SER A 79 12.91 6.88 -5.61
CA SER A 79 13.06 8.26 -6.07
C SER A 79 13.39 9.21 -4.91
N ASP A 80 14.22 10.22 -5.17
CA ASP A 80 14.45 11.33 -4.25
C ASP A 80 13.32 12.37 -4.29
N ASP A 81 12.57 12.42 -5.40
CA ASP A 81 11.40 13.27 -5.61
C ASP A 81 10.24 12.42 -6.18
N PRO A 82 9.55 11.63 -5.33
CA PRO A 82 8.49 10.75 -5.77
C PRO A 82 7.23 11.53 -6.15
N GLN A 83 6.89 11.53 -7.44
CA GLN A 83 5.69 12.17 -7.97
C GLN A 83 4.61 11.14 -8.32
N PRO A 84 3.32 11.49 -8.24
CA PRO A 84 2.25 10.66 -8.76
C PRO A 84 2.46 10.40 -10.26
N TYR A 85 2.18 9.19 -10.71
CA TYR A 85 2.46 8.77 -12.09
C TYR A 85 1.23 8.26 -12.86
N GLY A 86 0.02 8.65 -12.43
CA GLY A 86 -1.22 8.32 -13.15
C GLY A 86 -1.57 6.84 -13.13
N SER A 87 -1.12 6.09 -12.13
CA SER A 87 -1.47 4.67 -12.00
C SER A 87 -2.94 4.49 -11.64
N TYR A 88 -3.54 3.44 -12.19
CA TYR A 88 -4.84 2.88 -11.83
C TYR A 88 -4.74 1.40 -11.41
N GLY A 89 -3.54 0.96 -11.08
CA GLY A 89 -3.29 -0.39 -10.58
C GLY A 89 -3.89 -0.60 -9.16
N ASN A 90 -4.02 -1.86 -8.76
CA ASN A 90 -4.57 -2.24 -7.45
C ASN A 90 -3.70 -1.80 -6.26
N GLY A 91 -2.51 -1.28 -6.51
CA GLY A 91 -1.60 -0.77 -5.47
C GLY A 91 -2.19 0.35 -4.61
N SER A 92 -3.22 1.06 -5.08
CA SER A 92 -4.00 1.99 -4.27
C SER A 92 -4.91 1.25 -3.28
N ALA A 93 -5.72 0.30 -3.78
CA ALA A 93 -6.73 -0.40 -2.99
C ALA A 93 -6.12 -1.37 -1.96
N MET A 94 -5.05 -2.09 -2.32
CA MET A 94 -4.46 -3.12 -1.46
C MET A 94 -3.96 -2.62 -0.10
N ARG A 95 -3.59 -1.33 0.00
CA ARG A 95 -2.92 -0.74 1.17
C ARG A 95 -3.80 0.11 2.07
N ILE A 96 -5.06 0.40 1.68
CA ILE A 96 -5.93 1.36 2.39
C ILE A 96 -6.70 0.78 3.59
N SER A 97 -6.66 -0.53 3.82
CA SER A 97 -7.42 -1.15 4.92
C SER A 97 -7.24 -0.48 6.30
N PRO A 98 -6.06 0.07 6.67
CA PRO A 98 -5.89 0.77 7.95
C PRO A 98 -6.76 2.03 8.09
N VAL A 99 -7.17 2.65 6.99
CA VAL A 99 -8.04 3.84 7.02
C VAL A 99 -9.39 3.51 7.68
N GLY A 100 -9.93 2.30 7.41
CA GLY A 100 -11.19 1.85 8.00
C GLY A 100 -11.18 1.71 9.52
N PHE A 101 -10.00 1.68 10.15
CA PHE A 101 -9.87 1.60 11.63
C PHE A 101 -9.78 2.96 12.30
N VAL A 102 -9.49 4.03 11.56
CA VAL A 102 -9.27 5.37 12.13
C VAL A 102 -10.30 6.41 11.67
N ALA A 103 -11.06 6.11 10.63
CA ALA A 103 -12.07 7.01 10.10
C ALA A 103 -13.36 6.97 10.94
N ASP A 104 -13.87 8.14 11.28
CA ASP A 104 -15.12 8.30 12.05
C ASP A 104 -16.37 8.36 11.17
N SER A 105 -16.20 8.53 9.87
CA SER A 105 -17.29 8.58 8.89
C SER A 105 -16.83 8.08 7.51
N ILE A 106 -17.79 7.80 6.62
CA ILE A 106 -17.51 7.41 5.23
C ILE A 106 -16.81 8.56 4.49
N GLU A 107 -17.21 9.80 4.73
CA GLU A 107 -16.60 10.99 4.12
C GLU A 107 -15.14 11.10 4.53
N GLN A 108 -14.84 10.91 5.82
CA GLN A 108 -13.47 10.91 6.31
C GLN A 108 -12.67 9.73 5.76
N ALA A 109 -13.27 8.52 5.70
CA ALA A 109 -12.61 7.36 5.10
C ALA A 109 -12.21 7.63 3.65
N LYS A 110 -13.07 8.23 2.84
CA LYS A 110 -12.76 8.62 1.47
C LYS A 110 -11.62 9.65 1.41
N ALA A 111 -11.68 10.69 2.21
CA ALA A 111 -10.64 11.73 2.22
C ALA A 111 -9.27 11.18 2.65
N LEU A 112 -9.23 10.36 3.70
CA LEU A 112 -7.98 9.74 4.14
C LEU A 112 -7.45 8.71 3.13
N SER A 113 -8.33 7.91 2.50
CA SER A 113 -7.96 6.99 1.43
C SER A 113 -7.34 7.73 0.25
N GLN A 114 -7.97 8.80 -0.22
CA GLN A 114 -7.46 9.65 -1.27
C GLN A 114 -6.07 10.22 -0.92
N ALA A 115 -5.89 10.74 0.28
CA ALA A 115 -4.63 11.31 0.72
C ALA A 115 -3.46 10.30 0.69
N VAL A 116 -3.70 9.01 0.97
CA VAL A 116 -2.64 7.98 0.95
C VAL A 116 -2.48 7.30 -0.42
N THR A 117 -3.41 7.47 -1.34
CA THR A 117 -3.36 6.83 -2.67
C THR A 117 -2.85 7.77 -3.76
N GLU A 118 -3.32 9.02 -3.80
CA GLU A 118 -2.96 9.99 -4.83
C GLU A 118 -1.48 10.37 -4.85
N VAL A 119 -0.72 10.08 -3.80
CA VAL A 119 0.73 10.29 -3.77
C VAL A 119 1.49 9.47 -4.83
N SER A 120 0.85 8.44 -5.39
CA SER A 120 1.38 7.59 -6.45
C SER A 120 0.33 7.25 -7.50
N HIS A 121 -0.90 6.88 -7.08
CA HIS A 121 -2.01 6.44 -7.91
C HIS A 121 -3.04 7.56 -8.00
N ASN A 122 -2.91 8.45 -8.98
CA ASN A 122 -3.75 9.62 -9.16
C ASN A 122 -4.56 9.60 -10.47
N HIS A 123 -4.69 8.43 -11.10
CA HIS A 123 -5.60 8.28 -12.24
C HIS A 123 -7.06 8.28 -11.74
N PRO A 124 -8.02 8.91 -12.46
CA PRO A 124 -9.44 8.94 -12.04
C PRO A 124 -10.10 7.57 -11.86
N GLU A 125 -9.55 6.54 -12.49
CA GLU A 125 -10.03 5.14 -12.40
C GLU A 125 -9.33 4.34 -11.27
N GLY A 126 -8.39 4.94 -10.53
CA GLY A 126 -7.56 4.29 -9.50
C GLY A 126 -8.04 4.51 -8.08
#